data_ae0983438cc2f033f171f52ad4e69c05
#
_entry.id   ae0983438cc2f033f171f52ad4e69c05
#
_cell.length_a   1.000
_cell.length_b   1.000
_cell.length_c   1.000
_cell.angle_alpha   90.00
_cell.angle_beta   90.00
_cell.angle_gamma   90.00
#
_symmetry.space_group_name_H-M   'P 1'
#
loop_
_entity.id
_entity.type
_entity.pdbx_description
1 polymer ?
#
loop_
_entity_poly.entity_id
_entity_poly.type
_entity_poly.pdbx_seq_one_letter_code
_entity_poly.pdbx_strand_id
1 'polypeptide(L)'
;CLLAKKEVFQDIGLMDEKYFVYFDDTDFSYRVWKDGRHRMLYYPNVEFYHKVGSLTKSFDKGSKKIYRGNFFLQQNTKNHIYFLKKIGSVFSYAFIVWLFFKNNIRFVVNPLIRKNISTWWLINKSYFQGLLFK
;
A
#
# COMPACT_ATOMS: atom_id res chain seq x y z
N CYS A 1 -9.02 11.77 5.29
CA CYS A 1 -8.30 12.91 5.84
C CYS A 1 -7.74 12.53 7.21
N LEU A 2 -6.48 12.83 7.48
CA LEU A 2 -5.82 12.62 8.77
C LEU A 2 -5.54 13.99 9.39
N LEU A 3 -5.95 14.18 10.63
CA LEU A 3 -5.61 15.33 11.45
C LEU A 3 -4.88 14.83 12.69
N ALA A 4 -3.70 15.33 12.96
CA ALA A 4 -2.92 14.96 14.13
C ALA A 4 -2.40 16.22 14.85
N LYS A 5 -2.32 16.15 16.18
CA LYS A 5 -1.69 17.18 16.99
C LYS A 5 -0.17 17.17 16.76
N LYS A 6 0.47 18.32 16.96
CA LYS A 6 1.93 18.46 16.83
C LYS A 6 2.71 17.48 17.72
N GLU A 7 2.22 17.26 18.94
CA GLU A 7 2.82 16.36 19.92
C GLU A 7 2.91 14.92 19.40
N VAL A 8 1.91 14.48 18.62
CA VAL A 8 1.93 13.13 18.01
C VAL A 8 3.14 12.98 17.09
N PHE A 9 3.44 13.99 16.27
CA PHE A 9 4.62 13.98 15.39
C PHE A 9 5.93 14.06 16.17
N GLN A 10 5.94 14.74 17.31
CA GLN A 10 7.12 14.80 18.18
C GLN A 10 7.41 13.44 18.82
N ASP A 11 6.39 12.72 19.22
CA ASP A 11 6.49 11.43 19.90
C ASP A 11 6.73 10.25 18.95
N ILE A 12 6.05 10.26 17.80
CA ILE A 12 6.00 9.12 16.85
C ILE A 12 6.97 9.34 15.67
N GLY A 13 7.39 10.58 15.43
CA GLY A 13 8.13 11.00 14.24
C GLY A 13 7.21 11.31 13.06
N LEU A 14 7.80 11.85 12.02
CA LEU A 14 7.10 12.22 10.78
C LEU A 14 6.67 10.99 9.99
N MET A 15 5.93 11.21 8.92
CA MET A 15 5.63 10.18 7.92
C MET A 15 6.94 9.70 7.28
N ASP A 16 7.01 8.40 6.99
CA ASP A 16 8.20 7.79 6.38
C ASP A 16 8.26 8.17 4.90
N GLU A 17 9.24 8.98 4.51
CA GLU A 17 9.44 9.51 3.16
C GLU A 17 9.69 8.41 2.09
N LYS A 18 10.01 7.18 2.53
CA LYS A 18 10.15 6.04 1.64
C LYS A 18 8.84 5.63 0.97
N TYR A 19 7.71 5.99 1.58
CA TYR A 19 6.40 5.86 0.94
C TYR A 19 6.12 7.11 0.08
N PHE A 20 6.33 7.02 -1.20
CA PHE A 20 5.95 8.11 -2.11
C PHE A 20 4.43 8.30 -2.17
N VAL A 21 3.68 7.21 -2.17
CA VAL A 21 2.22 7.16 -2.18
C VAL A 21 1.75 5.77 -1.75
N TYR A 22 0.65 5.69 -1.03
CA TYR A 22 0.11 4.49 -0.40
C TYR A 22 0.97 3.94 0.75
N PHE A 23 0.32 3.52 1.81
CA PHE A 23 0.86 3.00 3.05
C PHE A 23 1.56 4.03 3.96
N ASP A 24 1.74 5.27 3.55
CA ASP A 24 2.26 6.35 4.38
C ASP A 24 1.34 6.64 5.58
N ASP A 25 0.05 6.80 5.33
CA ASP A 25 -0.99 6.96 6.35
C ASP A 25 -1.19 5.68 7.20
N THR A 26 -1.10 4.52 6.57
CA THR A 26 -1.21 3.22 7.23
C THR A 26 -0.04 2.99 8.19
N ASP A 27 1.19 3.27 7.75
CA ASP A 27 2.39 3.17 8.58
C ASP A 27 2.35 4.13 9.76
N PHE A 28 1.96 5.39 9.51
CA PHE A 28 1.83 6.37 10.57
C PHE A 28 0.79 5.95 11.60
N SER A 29 -0.39 5.53 11.16
CA SER A 29 -1.45 5.05 12.04
C SER A 29 -1.03 3.82 12.84
N TYR A 30 -0.31 2.87 12.21
CA TYR A 30 0.23 1.71 12.90
C TYR A 30 1.23 2.09 13.99
N ARG A 31 2.13 3.07 13.74
CA ARG A 31 3.08 3.55 14.73
C ARG A 31 2.40 4.24 15.91
N VAL A 32 1.37 5.05 15.64
CA VAL A 32 0.54 5.67 16.69
C VAL A 32 -0.14 4.61 17.54
N TRP A 33 -0.75 3.62 16.90
CA TRP A 33 -1.41 2.50 17.61
C TRP A 33 -0.42 1.70 18.45
N LYS A 34 0.74 1.38 17.91
CA LYS A 34 1.78 0.58 18.58
C LYS A 34 2.39 1.30 19.77
N ASP A 35 2.55 2.60 19.69
CA ASP A 35 3.08 3.44 20.78
C ASP A 35 2.12 3.51 21.97
N GLY A 36 0.80 3.54 21.73
CA GLY A 36 -0.25 3.46 22.74
C GLY A 36 -0.48 4.73 23.56
N ARG A 37 0.37 5.75 23.45
CA ARG A 37 0.20 7.02 24.17
C ARG A 37 -0.91 7.90 23.60
N HIS A 38 -1.16 7.78 22.30
CA HIS A 38 -2.14 8.56 21.57
C HIS A 38 -3.29 7.70 21.09
N ARG A 39 -4.50 8.26 21.10
CA ARG A 39 -5.70 7.57 20.62
C ARG A 39 -6.04 8.05 19.21
N MET A 40 -6.40 7.11 18.35
CA MET A 40 -7.00 7.42 17.05
C MET A 40 -8.52 7.44 17.21
N LEU A 41 -9.13 8.51 16.69
CA LEU A 41 -10.57 8.70 16.73
C LEU A 41 -11.10 8.80 15.31
N TYR A 42 -12.18 8.08 15.03
CA TYR A 42 -12.98 8.30 13.83
C TYR A 42 -14.06 9.33 14.14
N TYR A 43 -14.10 10.40 13.36
CA TYR A 43 -15.07 11.48 13.52
C TYR A 43 -15.99 11.56 12.29
N PRO A 44 -17.21 11.01 12.34
CA PRO A 44 -18.08 10.85 11.18
C PRO A 44 -18.74 12.16 10.69
N ASN A 45 -18.76 13.21 11.53
CA ASN A 45 -19.48 14.47 11.22
C ASN A 45 -18.67 15.45 10.37
N VAL A 46 -17.45 15.07 9.95
CA VAL A 46 -16.64 15.89 9.04
C VAL A 46 -16.70 15.32 7.63
N GLU A 47 -17.22 16.13 6.73
CA GLU A 47 -17.22 15.82 5.30
C GLU A 47 -16.11 16.58 4.59
N PHE A 48 -15.44 15.93 3.65
CA PHE A 48 -14.45 16.56 2.78
C PHE A 48 -14.52 15.96 1.37
N TYR A 49 -14.25 16.80 0.38
CA TYR A 49 -14.21 16.36 -1.00
C TYR A 49 -12.86 15.77 -1.36
N HIS A 50 -12.81 14.46 -1.56
CA HIS A 50 -11.59 13.75 -1.93
C HIS A 50 -11.56 13.38 -3.43
N LYS A 51 -10.69 14.04 -4.20
CA LYS A 51 -10.48 13.74 -5.62
C LYS A 51 -9.62 12.48 -5.77
N VAL A 52 -10.26 11.32 -5.63
CA VAL A 52 -9.58 10.02 -5.61
C VAL A 52 -8.91 9.70 -6.95
N GLY A 53 -7.64 9.32 -6.90
CA GLY A 53 -6.96 8.65 -8.00
C GLY A 53 -6.48 9.56 -9.13
N SER A 54 -6.30 10.87 -8.91
CA SER A 54 -5.78 11.80 -9.91
C SER A 54 -4.39 11.42 -10.44
N LEU A 55 -3.56 10.80 -9.60
CA LEU A 55 -2.19 10.38 -9.96
C LEU A 55 -2.09 8.93 -10.47
N THR A 56 -3.07 8.08 -10.16
CA THR A 56 -2.90 6.62 -10.28
C THR A 56 -3.96 5.93 -11.13
N LYS A 57 -4.94 6.69 -11.61
CA LYS A 57 -5.95 6.21 -12.54
C LYS A 57 -5.55 6.56 -13.97
N SER A 58 -5.39 5.57 -14.82
CA SER A 58 -5.39 5.78 -16.27
C SER A 58 -6.83 5.72 -16.76
N PHE A 59 -7.22 6.73 -17.52
CA PHE A 59 -8.51 6.75 -18.22
C PHE A 59 -8.27 6.24 -19.65
N ASP A 60 -8.98 5.19 -20.02
CA ASP A 60 -9.07 4.81 -21.42
C ASP A 60 -10.01 5.78 -22.14
N LYS A 61 -9.53 6.42 -23.21
CA LYS A 61 -10.32 7.34 -24.04
C LYS A 61 -11.48 6.56 -24.67
N GLY A 62 -12.69 6.72 -24.11
CA GLY A 62 -13.90 6.06 -24.56
C GLY A 62 -14.50 5.01 -23.60
N SER A 63 -13.84 4.66 -22.51
CA SER A 63 -14.35 3.77 -21.48
C SER A 63 -14.61 4.51 -20.16
N LYS A 64 -15.81 4.32 -19.57
CA LYS A 64 -16.09 4.78 -18.20
C LYS A 64 -15.37 3.93 -17.14
N LYS A 65 -14.59 2.91 -17.53
CA LYS A 65 -13.87 2.03 -16.62
C LYS A 65 -12.57 2.67 -16.17
N ILE A 66 -12.43 2.76 -14.87
CA ILE A 66 -11.20 3.24 -14.21
C ILE A 66 -10.28 2.03 -14.03
N TYR A 67 -9.15 2.02 -14.71
CA TYR A 67 -8.13 0.98 -14.55
C TYR A 67 -7.09 1.42 -13.52
N ARG A 68 -6.69 0.49 -12.67
CA ARG A 68 -5.52 0.67 -11.80
C ARG A 68 -4.27 0.58 -12.68
N GLY A 69 -3.61 1.71 -12.93
CA GLY A 69 -2.41 1.75 -13.77
C GLY A 69 -1.22 0.99 -13.16
N ASN A 70 -0.22 0.73 -14.00
CA ASN A 70 1.01 0.04 -13.59
C ASN A 70 1.71 0.72 -12.40
N PHE A 71 1.67 2.05 -12.35
CA PHE A 71 2.21 2.82 -11.23
C PHE A 71 1.51 2.47 -9.90
N PHE A 72 0.17 2.35 -9.90
CA PHE A 72 -0.56 1.91 -8.71
C PHE A 72 -0.11 0.52 -8.27
N LEU A 73 -0.06 -0.44 -9.20
CA LEU A 73 0.34 -1.82 -8.89
C LEU A 73 1.75 -1.87 -8.31
N GLN A 74 2.66 -1.13 -8.91
CA GLN A 74 4.06 -1.06 -8.47
C GLN A 74 4.17 -0.49 -7.05
N GLN A 75 3.65 0.71 -6.81
CA GLN A 75 3.78 1.38 -5.51
C GLN A 75 3.02 0.63 -4.41
N ASN A 76 1.80 0.19 -4.70
CA ASN A 76 1.00 -0.55 -3.73
C ASN A 76 1.66 -1.87 -3.33
N THR A 77 2.19 -2.65 -4.29
CA THR A 77 2.86 -3.92 -3.98
C THR A 77 4.16 -3.70 -3.22
N LYS A 78 5.03 -2.82 -3.71
CA LYS A 78 6.30 -2.49 -3.06
C LYS A 78 6.11 -2.03 -1.62
N ASN A 79 5.22 -1.07 -1.42
CA ASN A 79 4.99 -0.45 -0.12
C ASN A 79 4.28 -1.39 0.86
N HIS A 80 3.38 -2.25 0.37
CA HIS A 80 2.75 -3.28 1.20
C HIS A 80 3.79 -4.26 1.77
N ILE A 81 4.70 -4.76 0.93
CA ILE A 81 5.78 -5.66 1.38
C ILE A 81 6.73 -4.94 2.34
N TYR A 82 7.10 -3.71 2.04
CA TYR A 82 7.93 -2.90 2.93
C TYR A 82 7.27 -2.68 4.29
N PHE A 83 5.98 -2.33 4.31
CA PHE A 83 5.20 -2.15 5.54
C PHE A 83 5.15 -3.43 6.39
N LEU A 84 4.82 -4.57 5.77
CA LEU A 84 4.80 -5.86 6.47
C LEU A 84 6.17 -6.23 7.07
N LYS A 85 7.24 -5.98 6.32
CA LYS A 85 8.61 -6.16 6.82
C LYS A 85 8.92 -5.25 8.01
N LYS A 86 8.44 -3.99 7.98
CA LYS A 86 8.61 -3.02 9.06
C LYS A 86 7.85 -3.42 10.33
N ILE A 87 6.68 -4.08 10.20
CA ILE A 87 5.98 -4.69 11.34
C ILE A 87 6.86 -5.73 12.03
N GLY A 88 7.56 -6.56 11.28
CA GLY A 88 8.58 -7.48 11.77
C GLY A 88 8.05 -8.67 12.58
N SER A 89 6.74 -8.94 12.59
CA SER A 89 6.15 -10.09 13.28
C SER A 89 6.27 -11.37 12.46
N VAL A 90 6.28 -12.53 13.13
CA VAL A 90 6.25 -13.84 12.45
C VAL A 90 5.06 -13.94 11.50
N PHE A 91 3.90 -13.44 11.92
CA PHE A 91 2.70 -13.43 11.07
C PHE A 91 2.85 -12.53 9.84
N SER A 92 3.53 -11.37 9.96
CA SER A 92 3.78 -10.51 8.80
C SER A 92 4.72 -11.16 7.79
N TYR A 93 5.75 -11.87 8.24
CA TYR A 93 6.64 -12.65 7.35
C TYR A 93 5.91 -13.83 6.70
N ALA A 94 5.11 -14.58 7.46
CA ALA A 94 4.26 -15.64 6.89
C ALA A 94 3.30 -15.09 5.83
N PHE A 95 2.71 -13.90 6.08
CA PHE A 95 1.82 -13.24 5.14
C PHE A 95 2.54 -12.76 3.88
N ILE A 96 3.78 -12.26 4.00
CA ILE A 96 4.64 -11.95 2.85
C ILE A 96 4.81 -13.19 1.97
N VAL A 97 5.21 -14.32 2.55
CA VAL A 97 5.38 -15.58 1.82
C VAL A 97 4.07 -16.02 1.14
N TRP A 98 2.96 -15.96 1.87
CA TRP A 98 1.64 -16.29 1.33
C TRP A 98 1.24 -15.40 0.15
N LEU A 99 1.49 -14.09 0.22
CA LEU A 99 1.23 -13.15 -0.87
C LEU A 99 2.01 -13.51 -2.14
N PHE A 100 3.27 -13.94 -1.98
CA PHE A 100 4.08 -14.40 -3.11
C PHE A 100 3.44 -15.60 -3.79
N PHE A 101 3.15 -16.66 -3.05
CA PHE A 101 2.53 -17.85 -3.60
C PHE A 101 1.15 -17.59 -4.19
N LYS A 102 0.29 -16.84 -3.48
CA LYS A 102 -1.04 -16.45 -3.97
C LYS A 102 -0.97 -15.76 -5.34
N ASN A 103 -0.07 -14.78 -5.51
CA ASN A 103 0.05 -14.04 -6.76
C ASN A 103 0.56 -14.93 -7.91
N ASN A 104 1.52 -15.81 -7.64
CA ASN A 104 2.08 -16.70 -8.64
C ASN A 104 1.12 -17.85 -9.01
N ILE A 105 0.46 -18.48 -8.04
CA ILE A 105 -0.57 -19.50 -8.28
C ILE A 105 -1.72 -18.90 -9.10
N ARG A 106 -2.19 -17.70 -8.74
CA ARG A 106 -3.25 -17.02 -9.49
C ARG A 106 -2.86 -16.76 -10.94
N PHE A 107 -1.61 -16.44 -11.22
CA PHE A 107 -1.09 -16.28 -12.59
C PHE A 107 -1.15 -17.60 -13.36
N VAL A 108 -0.72 -18.70 -12.74
CA VAL A 108 -0.72 -20.03 -13.38
C VAL A 108 -2.11 -20.54 -13.66
N VAL A 109 -3.01 -20.41 -12.68
CA VAL A 109 -4.38 -20.99 -12.75
C VAL A 109 -5.33 -20.17 -13.60
N ASN A 110 -5.17 -18.84 -13.66
CA ASN A 110 -6.13 -17.98 -14.36
C ASN A 110 -5.65 -17.61 -15.78
N PRO A 111 -6.28 -18.15 -16.84
CA PRO A 111 -5.89 -17.89 -18.23
C PRO A 111 -5.97 -16.41 -18.62
N LEU A 112 -6.93 -15.66 -18.06
CA LEU A 112 -7.10 -14.23 -18.34
C LEU A 112 -5.93 -13.41 -17.77
N ILE A 113 -5.39 -13.80 -16.62
CA ILE A 113 -4.24 -13.14 -16.00
C ILE A 113 -2.94 -13.55 -16.72
N ARG A 114 -2.84 -14.79 -17.18
CA ARG A 114 -1.70 -15.31 -17.95
C ARG A 114 -1.45 -14.53 -19.25
N LYS A 115 -2.50 -13.98 -19.88
CA LYS A 115 -2.35 -13.10 -21.06
C LYS A 115 -1.60 -11.81 -20.77
N ASN A 116 -1.50 -11.39 -19.51
CA ASN A 116 -0.82 -10.14 -19.11
C ASN A 116 0.46 -10.41 -18.32
N ILE A 117 1.43 -11.04 -18.98
CA ILE A 117 2.73 -11.40 -18.42
C ILE A 117 3.52 -10.17 -17.92
N SER A 118 3.35 -9.02 -18.57
CA SER A 118 4.00 -7.77 -18.16
C SER A 118 3.53 -7.31 -16.79
N THR A 119 2.24 -7.42 -16.50
CA THR A 119 1.68 -7.10 -15.19
C THR A 119 2.15 -8.08 -14.11
N TRP A 120 2.20 -9.38 -14.43
CA TRP A 120 2.74 -10.38 -13.51
C TRP A 120 4.22 -10.10 -13.18
N TRP A 121 5.03 -9.81 -14.20
CA TRP A 121 6.42 -9.46 -14.00
C TRP A 121 6.61 -8.20 -13.16
N LEU A 122 5.78 -7.15 -13.43
CA LEU A 122 5.78 -5.90 -12.66
C LEU A 122 5.47 -6.16 -11.18
N ILE A 123 4.46 -6.99 -10.88
CA ILE A 123 4.09 -7.33 -9.49
C ILE A 123 5.23 -8.06 -8.79
N ASN A 124 5.84 -9.06 -9.42
CA ASN A 124 6.97 -9.77 -8.84
C ASN A 124 8.19 -8.87 -8.62
N LYS A 125 8.55 -8.05 -9.62
CA LYS A 125 9.61 -7.05 -9.48
C LYS A 125 9.36 -6.12 -8.30
N SER A 126 8.13 -5.60 -8.17
CA SER A 126 7.75 -4.69 -7.09
C SER A 126 7.76 -5.38 -5.73
N TYR A 127 7.40 -6.67 -5.68
CA TYR A 127 7.49 -7.49 -4.49
C TYR A 127 8.94 -7.59 -3.99
N PHE A 128 9.89 -7.94 -4.86
CA PHE A 128 11.31 -8.00 -4.49
C PHE A 128 11.88 -6.61 -4.14
N GLN A 129 11.46 -5.55 -4.84
CA GLN A 129 11.82 -4.19 -4.46
C GLN A 129 11.37 -3.88 -3.02
N GLY A 130 10.16 -4.26 -2.62
CA GLY A 130 9.67 -4.09 -1.25
C GLY A 130 10.48 -4.88 -0.21
N LEU A 131 10.93 -6.09 -0.54
CA LEU A 131 11.80 -6.89 0.32
C LEU A 131 13.19 -6.27 0.52
N LEU A 132 13.77 -5.74 -0.55
CA LEU A 132 15.11 -5.15 -0.55
C LEU A 132 15.11 -3.70 -0.02
N PHE A 133 13.94 -3.08 0.10
CA PHE A 133 13.82 -1.71 0.57
C PHE A 133 14.25 -1.61 2.04
N LYS A 134 15.32 -0.86 2.29
CA LYS A 134 15.92 -0.65 3.62
C LYS A 134 15.40 0.62 4.26
#